data_2603324c80022c7989b4006d0b97558c
#
_entry.id   2603324c80022c7989b4006d0b97558c
#
_cell.length_a   1.000
_cell.length_b   1.000
_cell.length_c   1.000
_cell.angle_alpha   90.00
_cell.angle_beta   90.00
_cell.angle_gamma   90.00
#
_symmetry.space_group_name_H-M   'P 1'
#
loop_
_entity.id
_entity.type
_entity.pdbx_description
1 polymer ?
#
loop_
_entity_poly.entity_id
_entity_poly.type
_entity_poly.pdbx_seq_one_letter_code
_entity_poly.pdbx_strand_id
1 'polypeptide(L)'
;MARYADIDKCEIVNGKYVGVSVYFQGCEFHCEGCFNPSTWNFNDGDEWNEEVQNKVLELCNREYIHRLSILGGEPAHPLNNETVVNLMKAFKERFPEKKIWMWTGYLFENIPNKELLEYADYIVDGQFQLDKKDLRLKFRGSSNQRIWRKRNGEWYL
;
A
#
# COMPACT_ATOMS: atom_id res chain seq x y z
N MET A 1 4.72 6.94 16.03
CA MET A 1 3.73 7.62 15.20
C MET A 1 4.09 7.46 13.72
N ALA A 2 3.13 7.08 12.90
CA ALA A 2 3.38 6.87 11.48
C ALA A 2 3.64 8.20 10.75
N ARG A 3 4.48 8.11 9.72
CA ARG A 3 4.80 9.25 8.83
C ARG A 3 4.59 8.80 7.39
N TYR A 4 4.40 9.74 6.49
CA TYR A 4 4.23 9.45 5.07
C TYR A 4 5.19 10.29 4.22
N ALA A 5 5.57 9.72 3.08
CA ALA A 5 6.51 10.37 2.17
C ALA A 5 5.79 11.22 1.13
N ASP A 6 4.69 10.73 0.59
CA ASP A 6 3.97 11.40 -0.50
C ASP A 6 2.55 10.88 -0.64
N ILE A 7 1.71 11.67 -1.29
CA ILE A 7 0.36 11.31 -1.70
C ILE A 7 0.23 11.67 -3.18
N ASP A 8 0.05 10.68 -4.04
CA ASP A 8 -0.24 10.89 -5.45
C ASP A 8 -1.75 10.97 -5.64
N LYS A 9 -2.22 12.14 -6.01
CA LYS A 9 -3.65 12.48 -6.07
C LYS A 9 -4.40 11.79 -7.20
N CYS A 10 -3.68 11.31 -8.22
CA CYS A 10 -4.31 10.68 -9.39
C CYS A 10 -3.23 9.98 -10.21
N GLU A 11 -3.29 8.65 -10.29
CA GLU A 11 -2.30 7.88 -11.04
C GLU A 11 -2.91 6.57 -11.53
N ILE A 12 -2.25 5.93 -12.50
CA ILE A 12 -2.71 4.69 -13.14
C ILE A 12 -1.72 3.53 -13.00
N VAL A 13 -0.68 3.70 -12.20
CA VAL A 13 0.45 2.76 -12.13
C VAL A 13 0.29 1.71 -11.02
N ASN A 14 -0.21 2.13 -9.87
CA ASN A 14 -0.24 1.30 -8.66
C ASN A 14 -1.57 0.56 -8.49
N GLY A 15 -1.90 -0.27 -9.45
CA GLY A 15 -3.13 -1.06 -9.43
C GLY A 15 -4.01 -0.80 -10.63
N LYS A 16 -5.16 -1.45 -10.65
CA LYS A 16 -6.11 -1.31 -11.77
C LYS A 16 -6.83 0.01 -11.72
N TYR A 17 -7.04 0.60 -12.90
CA TYR A 17 -7.79 1.85 -13.09
C TYR A 17 -7.12 3.04 -12.41
N VAL A 18 -7.83 4.15 -12.33
CA VAL A 18 -7.33 5.40 -11.75
C VAL A 18 -7.48 5.35 -10.23
N GLY A 19 -6.47 5.77 -9.51
CA GLY A 19 -6.50 5.75 -8.05
C GLY A 19 -5.66 6.84 -7.40
N VAL A 20 -5.74 6.85 -6.08
CA VAL A 20 -4.91 7.66 -5.20
C VAL A 20 -3.88 6.73 -4.56
N SER A 21 -2.64 7.15 -4.49
CA SER A 21 -1.58 6.38 -3.83
C SER A 21 -1.03 7.13 -2.62
N VAL A 22 -0.87 6.41 -1.52
CA VAL A 22 -0.25 6.92 -0.29
C VAL A 22 1.04 6.14 -0.05
N TYR A 23 2.15 6.88 0.05
CA TYR A 23 3.48 6.32 0.29
C TYR A 23 3.83 6.54 1.76
N PHE A 24 3.78 5.46 2.55
CA PHE A 24 4.18 5.53 3.96
C PHE A 24 5.70 5.58 4.09
N GLN A 25 6.16 6.14 5.20
CA GLN A 25 7.58 6.31 5.48
C GLN A 25 8.06 5.25 6.45
N GLY A 26 9.25 4.70 6.19
CA GLY A 26 9.91 3.72 7.03
C GLY A 26 9.88 2.30 6.46
N CYS A 27 11.05 1.71 6.35
CA CYS A 27 11.20 0.33 5.89
C CYS A 27 12.51 -0.24 6.41
N GLU A 28 12.47 -1.42 7.02
CA GLU A 28 13.65 -2.13 7.52
C GLU A 28 14.25 -3.09 6.49
N PHE A 29 13.56 -3.39 5.40
CA PHE A 29 14.03 -4.37 4.42
C PHE A 29 15.25 -3.89 3.63
N HIS A 30 15.27 -2.61 3.24
CA HIS A 30 16.36 -1.98 2.50
C HIS A 30 16.79 -2.82 1.27
N CYS A 31 15.80 -3.22 0.45
CA CYS A 31 16.05 -4.07 -0.71
C CYS A 31 17.04 -3.40 -1.68
N GLU A 32 18.03 -4.16 -2.16
CA GLU A 32 18.96 -3.68 -3.17
C GLU A 32 18.18 -3.31 -4.44
N GLY A 33 18.43 -2.12 -4.97
CA GLY A 33 17.73 -1.62 -6.15
C GLY A 33 16.30 -1.17 -5.93
N CYS A 34 15.88 -0.99 -4.66
CA CYS A 34 14.56 -0.52 -4.32
C CYS A 34 14.18 0.74 -5.11
N PHE A 35 12.92 0.83 -5.58
CA PHE A 35 12.44 2.00 -6.32
C PHE A 35 12.25 3.23 -5.44
N ASN A 36 12.08 3.07 -4.13
CA ASN A 36 11.76 4.15 -3.20
C ASN A 36 12.70 4.19 -1.99
N PRO A 37 14.04 4.29 -2.18
CA PRO A 37 14.97 4.30 -1.05
C PRO A 37 14.78 5.51 -0.12
N SER A 38 14.23 6.60 -0.61
CA SER A 38 13.91 7.77 0.20
C SER A 38 12.83 7.50 1.26
N THR A 39 12.12 6.38 1.16
CA THR A 39 11.08 6.00 2.12
C THR A 39 11.59 5.09 3.25
N TRP A 40 12.89 4.84 3.33
CA TRP A 40 13.45 3.90 4.31
C TRP A 40 13.50 4.46 5.74
N ASN A 41 13.86 5.74 5.89
CA ASN A 41 14.04 6.35 7.20
C ASN A 41 12.70 6.65 7.88
N PHE A 42 12.45 6.01 9.03
CA PHE A 42 11.20 6.19 9.78
C PHE A 42 10.98 7.61 10.30
N ASN A 43 12.02 8.43 10.37
CA ASN A 43 11.94 9.79 10.88
C ASN A 43 11.77 10.86 9.79
N ASP A 44 11.84 10.47 8.53
CA ASP A 44 11.63 11.38 7.41
C ASP A 44 10.15 11.47 7.04
N GLY A 45 9.85 12.34 6.05
CA GLY A 45 8.49 12.56 5.61
C GLY A 45 7.71 13.44 6.59
N ASP A 46 6.40 13.44 6.43
CA ASP A 46 5.47 14.23 7.24
C ASP A 46 4.70 13.34 8.20
N GLU A 47 4.28 13.91 9.33
CA GLU A 47 3.47 13.19 10.31
C GLU A 47 2.08 12.87 9.74
N TRP A 48 1.65 11.62 9.95
CA TRP A 48 0.28 11.23 9.65
C TRP A 48 -0.62 11.62 10.81
N ASN A 49 -1.74 12.25 10.48
CA ASN A 49 -2.76 12.63 11.47
C ASN A 49 -4.16 12.49 10.84
N GLU A 50 -5.18 12.78 11.64
CA GLU A 50 -6.57 12.69 11.18
C GLU A 50 -6.87 13.63 10.02
N GLU A 51 -6.28 14.83 10.04
CA GLU A 51 -6.45 15.79 8.94
C GLU A 51 -5.93 15.23 7.61
N VAL A 52 -4.76 14.60 7.62
CA VAL A 52 -4.18 13.98 6.44
C VAL A 52 -5.07 12.83 5.98
N GLN A 53 -5.54 11.99 6.90
CA GLN A 53 -6.45 10.89 6.55
C GLN A 53 -7.71 11.40 5.88
N ASN A 54 -8.32 12.44 6.43
CA ASN A 54 -9.53 13.03 5.85
C ASN A 54 -9.26 13.61 4.46
N LYS A 55 -8.10 14.22 4.26
CA LYS A 55 -7.68 14.74 2.95
C LYS A 55 -7.57 13.61 1.92
N VAL A 56 -6.98 12.48 2.30
CA VAL A 56 -6.88 11.31 1.41
C VAL A 56 -8.27 10.80 1.06
N LEU A 57 -9.17 10.70 2.04
CA LEU A 57 -10.54 10.24 1.78
C LEU A 57 -11.29 11.20 0.84
N GLU A 58 -11.11 12.51 0.99
CA GLU A 58 -11.68 13.48 0.07
C GLU A 58 -11.14 13.32 -1.36
N LEU A 59 -9.85 13.06 -1.50
CA LEU A 59 -9.26 12.76 -2.81
C LEU A 59 -9.88 11.51 -3.44
N CYS A 60 -10.21 10.51 -2.62
CA CYS A 60 -10.85 9.28 -3.09
C CYS A 60 -12.35 9.45 -3.38
N ASN A 61 -12.97 10.56 -2.94
CA ASN A 61 -14.39 10.82 -3.15
C ASN A 61 -14.73 11.28 -4.58
N ARG A 62 -13.74 11.46 -5.42
CA ARG A 62 -13.95 11.84 -6.83
C ARG A 62 -14.47 10.62 -7.60
N GLU A 63 -15.46 10.80 -8.44
CA GLU A 63 -16.17 9.72 -9.14
C GLU A 63 -15.24 8.81 -9.95
N TYR A 64 -14.22 9.37 -10.59
CA TYR A 64 -13.28 8.61 -11.44
C TYR A 64 -12.18 7.89 -10.65
N ILE A 65 -12.11 8.06 -9.35
CA ILE A 65 -11.16 7.34 -8.49
C ILE A 65 -11.77 5.99 -8.12
N HIS A 66 -11.13 4.90 -8.52
CA HIS A 66 -11.62 3.53 -8.32
C HIS A 66 -10.95 2.81 -7.16
N ARG A 67 -9.80 3.27 -6.72
CA ARG A 67 -9.01 2.57 -5.69
C ARG A 67 -8.16 3.51 -4.84
N LEU A 68 -7.76 2.99 -3.69
CA LEU A 68 -6.71 3.52 -2.84
C LEU A 68 -5.55 2.52 -2.85
N SER A 69 -4.35 2.96 -3.15
CA SER A 69 -3.14 2.14 -3.12
C SER A 69 -2.21 2.58 -2.01
N ILE A 70 -1.75 1.64 -1.22
CA ILE A 70 -0.93 1.89 -0.03
C ILE A 70 0.41 1.19 -0.22
N LEU A 71 1.46 1.97 -0.24
CA LEU A 71 2.80 1.49 -0.50
C LEU A 71 3.82 2.43 0.15
N GLY A 72 5.02 2.49 -0.36
CA GLY A 72 6.03 3.42 0.11
C GLY A 72 7.29 2.70 0.45
N GLY A 73 7.72 2.90 1.64
CA GLY A 73 8.39 2.12 2.62
C GLY A 73 7.66 0.83 2.93
N GLU A 74 7.38 0.58 4.20
CA GLU A 74 6.68 -0.66 4.58
C GLU A 74 5.40 -0.37 5.36
N PRO A 75 4.23 -0.39 4.68
CA PRO A 75 2.95 -0.12 5.35
C PRO A 75 2.58 -1.15 6.42
N ALA A 76 3.02 -2.39 6.29
CA ALA A 76 2.70 -3.45 7.25
C ALA A 76 3.64 -3.49 8.47
N HIS A 77 4.69 -2.67 8.48
CA HIS A 77 5.61 -2.59 9.61
C HIS A 77 4.87 -2.23 10.90
N PRO A 78 5.25 -2.82 12.07
CA PRO A 78 4.59 -2.53 13.34
C PRO A 78 4.43 -1.05 13.70
N LEU A 79 5.35 -0.19 13.25
CA LEU A 79 5.24 1.26 13.47
C LEU A 79 4.19 1.93 12.57
N ASN A 80 3.76 1.29 11.51
CA ASN A 80 2.86 1.86 10.51
C ASN A 80 1.49 1.18 10.44
N ASN A 81 1.43 -0.13 10.76
CA ASN A 81 0.26 -0.92 10.37
C ASN A 81 -1.05 -0.52 11.06
N GLU A 82 -1.01 -0.02 12.29
CA GLU A 82 -2.22 0.45 12.95
C GLU A 82 -2.83 1.66 12.22
N THR A 83 -1.98 2.59 11.82
CA THR A 83 -2.41 3.76 11.02
C THR A 83 -2.98 3.31 9.68
N VAL A 84 -2.34 2.34 9.04
CA VAL A 84 -2.80 1.80 7.76
C VAL A 84 -4.16 1.11 7.90
N VAL A 85 -4.35 0.30 8.96
CA VAL A 85 -5.65 -0.33 9.24
C VAL A 85 -6.73 0.73 9.42
N ASN A 86 -6.45 1.78 10.19
CA ASN A 86 -7.42 2.85 10.42
C ASN A 86 -7.80 3.56 9.10
N LEU A 87 -6.84 3.80 8.23
CA LEU A 87 -7.09 4.38 6.90
C LEU A 87 -7.96 3.45 6.06
N MET A 88 -7.59 2.17 5.99
CA MET A 88 -8.35 1.17 5.21
C MET A 88 -9.79 1.06 5.69
N LYS A 89 -9.97 1.00 7.01
CA LYS A 89 -11.31 0.90 7.62
C LYS A 89 -12.16 2.11 7.28
N ALA A 90 -11.62 3.31 7.47
CA ALA A 90 -12.33 4.55 7.15
C ALA A 90 -12.68 4.64 5.66
N PHE A 91 -11.77 4.19 4.78
CA PHE A 91 -12.01 4.15 3.34
C PHE A 91 -13.15 3.19 3.00
N LYS A 92 -13.17 1.99 3.54
CA LYS A 92 -14.20 0.99 3.26
C LYS A 92 -15.57 1.38 3.82
N GLU A 93 -15.60 2.06 4.96
CA GLU A 93 -16.86 2.58 5.51
C GLU A 93 -17.49 3.62 4.59
N ARG A 94 -16.67 4.44 3.96
CA ARG A 94 -17.14 5.50 3.07
C ARG A 94 -17.33 5.04 1.62
N PHE A 95 -16.49 4.13 1.14
CA PHE A 95 -16.46 3.66 -0.25
C PHE A 95 -16.45 2.13 -0.32
N PRO A 96 -17.55 1.44 0.08
CA PRO A 96 -17.52 -0.02 0.16
C PRO A 96 -17.28 -0.73 -1.18
N GLU A 97 -17.58 -0.09 -2.32
CA GLU A 97 -17.39 -0.68 -3.64
C GLU A 97 -16.03 -0.35 -4.29
N LYS A 98 -15.27 0.60 -3.71
CA LYS A 98 -13.93 0.91 -4.21
C LYS A 98 -12.92 -0.04 -3.61
N LYS A 99 -11.80 -0.26 -4.31
CA LYS A 99 -10.80 -1.27 -3.95
C LYS A 99 -9.60 -0.69 -3.23
N ILE A 100 -8.98 -1.52 -2.37
CA ILE A 100 -7.73 -1.19 -1.69
C ILE A 100 -6.65 -2.15 -2.17
N TRP A 101 -5.51 -1.57 -2.59
CA TRP A 101 -4.29 -2.28 -2.92
C TRP A 101 -3.23 -1.96 -1.87
N MET A 102 -2.43 -2.96 -1.49
CA MET A 102 -1.29 -2.74 -0.61
C MET A 102 -0.07 -3.50 -1.11
N TRP A 103 1.08 -2.86 -1.06
CA TRP A 103 2.38 -3.48 -1.32
C TRP A 103 3.12 -3.66 -0.02
N THR A 104 3.70 -4.85 0.17
CA THR A 104 4.47 -5.16 1.37
C THR A 104 5.67 -6.04 1.01
N GLY A 105 6.78 -5.84 1.71
CA GLY A 105 7.94 -6.72 1.62
C GLY A 105 7.78 -8.01 2.42
N TYR A 106 6.81 -8.07 3.33
CA TYR A 106 6.49 -9.32 4.01
C TYR A 106 5.85 -10.30 3.04
N LEU A 107 6.09 -11.58 3.24
CA LEU A 107 5.28 -12.59 2.58
C LEU A 107 3.87 -12.55 3.18
N PHE A 108 2.88 -12.86 2.38
CA PHE A 108 1.46 -12.84 2.79
C PHE A 108 1.24 -13.58 4.12
N GLU A 109 1.88 -14.75 4.27
CA GLU A 109 1.77 -15.59 5.46
C GLU A 109 2.37 -14.94 6.72
N ASN A 110 3.24 -13.96 6.55
CA ASN A 110 4.02 -13.33 7.62
C ASN A 110 3.62 -11.89 7.91
N ILE A 111 2.55 -11.39 7.30
CA ILE A 111 2.09 -10.02 7.55
C ILE A 111 1.79 -9.85 9.04
N PRO A 112 2.44 -8.88 9.72
CA PRO A 112 2.35 -8.77 11.19
C PRO A 112 0.96 -8.48 11.73
N ASN A 113 0.14 -7.72 11.01
CA ASN A 113 -1.20 -7.36 11.47
C ASN A 113 -2.25 -7.91 10.49
N LYS A 114 -2.98 -8.93 10.92
CA LYS A 114 -3.95 -9.62 10.07
C LYS A 114 -5.21 -8.79 9.77
N GLU A 115 -5.46 -7.71 10.51
CA GLU A 115 -6.56 -6.80 10.17
C GLU A 115 -6.37 -6.15 8.81
N LEU A 116 -5.13 -6.00 8.36
CA LEU A 116 -4.85 -5.51 7.00
C LEU A 116 -5.54 -6.38 5.94
N LEU A 117 -5.62 -7.70 6.19
CA LEU A 117 -6.24 -8.65 5.27
C LEU A 117 -7.76 -8.53 5.25
N GLU A 118 -8.37 -8.00 6.31
CA GLU A 118 -9.82 -7.81 6.37
C GLU A 118 -10.29 -6.72 5.41
N TYR A 119 -9.50 -5.67 5.24
CA TYR A 119 -9.90 -4.50 4.46
C TYR A 119 -9.27 -4.41 3.08
N ALA A 120 -8.09 -5.00 2.86
CA ALA A 120 -7.44 -4.98 1.56
C ALA A 120 -8.17 -5.91 0.58
N ASP A 121 -8.16 -5.54 -0.70
CA ASP A 121 -8.72 -6.35 -1.78
C ASP A 121 -7.62 -7.00 -2.62
N TYR A 122 -6.45 -6.38 -2.67
CA TYR A 122 -5.27 -6.88 -3.37
C TYR A 122 -4.03 -6.64 -2.51
N ILE A 123 -3.18 -7.65 -2.43
CA ILE A 123 -1.88 -7.53 -1.76
C ILE A 123 -0.79 -8.02 -2.69
N VAL A 124 0.19 -7.16 -2.94
CA VAL A 124 1.42 -7.52 -3.66
C VAL A 124 2.47 -7.77 -2.58
N ASP A 125 2.92 -9.01 -2.45
CA ASP A 125 3.79 -9.44 -1.35
C ASP A 125 5.21 -9.77 -1.79
N GLY A 126 6.10 -9.79 -0.81
CA GLY A 126 7.49 -10.20 -0.98
C GLY A 126 8.44 -9.05 -1.27
N GLN A 127 9.69 -9.23 -0.85
CA GLN A 127 10.71 -8.22 -1.04
C GLN A 127 11.11 -8.11 -2.50
N PHE A 128 11.38 -6.88 -2.95
CA PHE A 128 11.94 -6.66 -4.27
C PHE A 128 13.31 -7.33 -4.37
N GLN A 129 13.54 -8.10 -5.44
CA GLN A 129 14.81 -8.76 -5.72
C GLN A 129 15.37 -8.25 -7.04
N LEU A 130 16.52 -7.58 -6.98
CA LEU A 130 17.12 -6.93 -8.13
C LEU A 130 17.42 -7.91 -9.28
N ASP A 131 17.87 -9.13 -8.95
CA ASP A 131 18.17 -10.17 -9.94
C ASP A 131 16.91 -10.72 -10.64
N LYS A 132 15.73 -10.43 -10.12
CA LYS A 132 14.44 -10.80 -10.69
C LYS A 132 13.63 -9.61 -11.18
N LYS A 133 14.25 -8.44 -11.25
CA LYS A 133 13.61 -7.22 -11.75
C LYS A 133 13.16 -7.41 -13.20
N ASP A 134 11.91 -7.03 -13.46
CA ASP A 134 11.33 -7.09 -14.80
C ASP A 134 10.32 -5.96 -14.98
N LEU A 135 10.68 -4.97 -15.80
CA LEU A 135 9.86 -3.80 -16.05
C LEU A 135 8.58 -4.10 -16.84
N ARG A 136 8.46 -5.32 -17.41
CA ARG A 136 7.27 -5.75 -18.14
C ARG A 136 6.17 -6.24 -17.21
N LEU A 137 6.50 -6.55 -15.96
CA LEU A 137 5.52 -7.02 -14.98
C LEU A 137 4.56 -5.87 -14.61
N LYS A 138 3.28 -6.22 -14.48
CA LYS A 138 2.28 -5.28 -14.00
C LYS A 138 2.20 -5.34 -12.48
N PHE A 139 2.20 -4.17 -11.86
CA PHE A 139 1.93 -3.95 -10.44
C PHE A 139 2.97 -4.54 -9.48
N ARG A 140 4.09 -5.07 -9.95
CA ARG A 140 5.18 -5.57 -9.13
C ARG A 140 6.53 -5.33 -9.81
N GLY A 141 7.57 -5.22 -9.01
CA GLY A 141 8.90 -4.86 -9.52
C GLY A 141 9.78 -6.05 -9.88
N SER A 142 9.54 -7.21 -9.31
CA SER A 142 10.32 -8.44 -9.52
C SER A 142 9.43 -9.67 -9.58
N SER A 143 9.89 -10.69 -10.29
CA SER A 143 9.07 -11.89 -10.57
C SER A 143 8.76 -12.77 -9.36
N ASN A 144 9.54 -12.62 -8.28
CA ASN A 144 9.29 -13.33 -7.03
C ASN A 144 8.09 -12.80 -6.25
N GLN A 145 7.68 -11.55 -6.49
CA GLN A 145 6.53 -10.94 -5.81
C GLN A 145 5.24 -11.54 -6.35
N ARG A 146 4.28 -11.74 -5.46
CA ARG A 146 3.00 -12.36 -5.80
C ARG A 146 1.88 -11.34 -5.67
N ILE A 147 0.84 -11.49 -6.49
CA ILE A 147 -0.37 -10.64 -6.41
C ILE A 147 -1.51 -11.50 -5.87
N TRP A 148 -1.91 -11.21 -4.63
CA TRP A 148 -3.03 -11.86 -3.99
C TRP A 148 -4.31 -11.07 -4.23
N ARG A 149 -5.39 -11.78 -4.55
CA ARG A 149 -6.71 -11.19 -4.83
C ARG A 149 -7.73 -11.76 -3.88
N LYS A 150 -8.58 -10.90 -3.32
CA LYS A 150 -9.66 -11.33 -2.45
C LYS A 150 -10.96 -11.49 -3.26
N ARG A 151 -11.65 -12.62 -3.08
CA ARG A 151 -12.97 -12.88 -3.64
C ARG A 151 -13.83 -13.56 -2.59
N ASN A 152 -15.00 -12.98 -2.29
CA ASN A 152 -15.92 -13.52 -1.29
C ASN A 152 -15.25 -13.80 0.06
N GLY A 153 -14.37 -12.90 0.50
CA GLY A 153 -13.65 -13.02 1.76
C GLY A 153 -12.46 -13.98 1.75
N GLU A 154 -12.17 -14.64 0.64
CA GLU A 154 -11.05 -15.56 0.50
C GLU A 154 -9.97 -15.03 -0.43
N TRP A 155 -8.72 -15.39 -0.15
CA TRP A 155 -7.57 -14.92 -0.91
C TRP A 155 -7.06 -15.95 -1.93
N TYR A 156 -6.77 -15.47 -3.15
CA TYR A 156 -6.28 -16.29 -4.27
C TYR A 156 -5.10 -15.60 -4.98
N LEU A 157 -4.21 -16.41 -5.50
CA LEU A 157 -3.12 -15.95 -6.38
C LEU A 157 -3.60 -15.72 -7.82
#